data_0a7f35de7a505bb9736f53dc23724629
#
_entry.id   0a7f35de7a505bb9736f53dc23724629
#
_cell.length_a   1.000
_cell.length_b   1.000
_cell.length_c   1.000
_cell.angle_alpha   90.00
_cell.angle_beta   90.00
_cell.angle_gamma   90.00
#
_symmetry.space_group_name_H-M   'P 1'
#
loop_
_entity.id
_entity.type
_entity.pdbx_description
1 polymer ?
#
loop_
_entity_poly.entity_id
_entity_poly.type
_entity_poly.pdbx_seq_one_letter_code
_entity_poly.pdbx_strand_id
1 'polypeptide(L)'
;MNTPLTSMDRSSKMKRNKETQALNDTLDKMDLIDIYRTFYPKTTEYTFFSSAHGPFSRRDHILGHKSSLGKFKKIEILSSIFSDNSTMRLDINYRKKTVKNTNTWRLNNTLLKNQEITEEIKSKSKNIKTNGSENTTTQNLWDAAKEVLRGKFIAIQSYLNKQETSQINNLNLHIKQLEKEEEQQQQKKTQS
;
A
#
# COMPACT_ATOMS: atom_id res chain seq x y z
N MET A 1 -5.25 7.73 -18.11
CA MET A 1 -6.23 7.27 -19.10
C MET A 1 -7.51 6.97 -18.34
N ASN A 2 -8.63 7.60 -18.69
CA ASN A 2 -9.87 7.55 -17.88
C ASN A 2 -11.00 6.87 -18.67
N THR A 3 -10.72 5.70 -19.27
CA THR A 3 -11.68 4.99 -20.15
C THR A 3 -11.57 3.47 -19.94
N PRO A 4 -12.67 2.75 -19.74
CA PRO A 4 -12.68 1.29 -19.67
C PRO A 4 -12.12 0.67 -20.97
N LEU A 5 -11.13 -0.22 -20.86
CA LEU A 5 -10.50 -0.85 -22.02
C LEU A 5 -11.23 -2.13 -22.46
N THR A 6 -11.86 -2.82 -21.52
CA THR A 6 -12.56 -4.07 -21.76
C THR A 6 -14.01 -4.03 -21.25
N SER A 7 -14.84 -4.98 -21.69
CA SER A 7 -16.20 -5.12 -21.17
C SER A 7 -16.24 -5.47 -19.67
N MET A 8 -15.19 -6.06 -19.14
CA MET A 8 -15.07 -6.41 -17.71
C MET A 8 -14.71 -5.21 -16.83
N ASP A 9 -14.35 -4.08 -17.43
CA ASP A 9 -14.00 -2.86 -16.71
C ASP A 9 -15.22 -2.00 -16.37
N ARG A 10 -16.43 -2.55 -16.56
CA ARG A 10 -17.71 -1.94 -16.18
C ARG A 10 -18.68 -2.98 -15.63
N SER A 11 -19.47 -2.58 -14.64
CA SER A 11 -20.58 -3.39 -14.12
C SER A 11 -21.81 -3.41 -15.04
N SER A 12 -21.99 -2.38 -15.89
CA SER A 12 -23.08 -2.29 -16.85
C SER A 12 -22.67 -2.78 -18.26
N LYS A 13 -23.57 -3.49 -18.93
CA LYS A 13 -23.38 -3.91 -20.33
C LYS A 13 -23.40 -2.68 -21.26
N MET A 14 -22.24 -2.24 -21.70
CA MET A 14 -22.12 -1.18 -22.72
C MET A 14 -21.47 -1.72 -23.99
N LYS A 15 -21.98 -1.28 -25.16
CA LYS A 15 -21.34 -1.56 -26.45
C LYS A 15 -19.95 -0.91 -26.49
N ARG A 16 -18.96 -1.62 -27.05
CA ARG A 16 -17.63 -1.06 -27.28
C ARG A 16 -17.74 0.16 -28.18
N ASN A 17 -17.18 1.28 -27.74
CA ASN A 17 -17.08 2.47 -28.56
C ASN A 17 -15.93 2.30 -29.58
N LYS A 18 -16.06 2.89 -30.77
CA LYS A 18 -15.01 2.88 -31.81
C LYS A 18 -13.69 3.45 -31.31
N GLU A 19 -13.75 4.46 -30.45
CA GLU A 19 -12.57 5.07 -29.82
C GLU A 19 -11.81 4.09 -28.91
N THR A 20 -12.53 3.29 -28.11
CA THR A 20 -11.91 2.25 -27.28
C THR A 20 -11.25 1.16 -28.11
N GLN A 21 -11.85 0.83 -29.26
CA GLN A 21 -11.26 -0.13 -30.19
C GLN A 21 -9.96 0.41 -30.80
N ALA A 22 -9.98 1.63 -31.33
CA ALA A 22 -8.79 2.29 -31.88
C ALA A 22 -7.66 2.42 -30.87
N LEU A 23 -8.03 2.66 -29.60
CA LEU A 23 -7.09 2.73 -28.50
C LEU A 23 -6.43 1.37 -28.24
N ASN A 24 -7.21 0.30 -28.15
CA ASN A 24 -6.69 -1.05 -27.95
C ASN A 24 -5.78 -1.48 -29.12
N ASP A 25 -6.16 -1.17 -30.36
CA ASP A 25 -5.32 -1.43 -31.54
C ASP A 25 -3.99 -0.67 -31.47
N THR A 26 -3.99 0.54 -30.90
CA THR A 26 -2.78 1.33 -30.70
C THR A 26 -1.90 0.73 -29.60
N LEU A 27 -2.48 0.32 -28.47
CA LEU A 27 -1.75 -0.34 -27.40
C LEU A 27 -1.08 -1.63 -27.88
N ASP A 28 -1.79 -2.43 -28.68
CA ASP A 28 -1.23 -3.66 -29.26
C ASP A 28 -0.08 -3.37 -30.23
N LYS A 29 -0.18 -2.35 -31.08
CA LYS A 29 0.91 -1.90 -31.98
C LYS A 29 2.16 -1.44 -31.22
N MET A 30 1.97 -0.90 -30.01
CA MET A 30 3.06 -0.44 -29.15
C MET A 30 3.58 -1.53 -28.19
N ASP A 31 3.09 -2.77 -28.28
CA ASP A 31 3.39 -3.85 -27.33
C ASP A 31 3.11 -3.50 -25.86
N LEU A 32 2.09 -2.66 -25.63
CA LEU A 32 1.66 -2.28 -24.31
C LEU A 32 0.51 -3.18 -23.82
N ILE A 33 0.56 -3.53 -22.54
CA ILE A 33 -0.45 -4.33 -21.86
C ILE A 33 -0.96 -3.61 -20.62
N ASP A 34 -2.23 -3.84 -20.28
CA ASP A 34 -2.77 -3.48 -18.97
C ASP A 34 -2.25 -4.48 -17.94
N ILE A 35 -1.38 -3.99 -17.04
CA ILE A 35 -0.71 -4.82 -16.03
C ILE A 35 -1.74 -5.48 -15.12
N TYR A 36 -2.76 -4.74 -14.66
CA TYR A 36 -3.79 -5.30 -13.79
C TYR A 36 -4.52 -6.46 -14.46
N ARG A 37 -4.96 -6.30 -15.71
CA ARG A 37 -5.68 -7.33 -16.45
C ARG A 37 -4.81 -8.54 -16.76
N THR A 38 -3.50 -8.35 -16.89
CA THR A 38 -2.55 -9.44 -17.10
C THR A 38 -2.41 -10.32 -15.84
N PHE A 39 -2.36 -9.70 -14.65
CA PHE A 39 -2.30 -10.44 -13.38
C PHE A 39 -3.64 -11.06 -12.99
N TYR A 40 -4.73 -10.36 -13.28
CA TYR A 40 -6.09 -10.75 -12.88
C TYR A 40 -7.05 -10.77 -14.08
N PRO A 41 -6.93 -11.76 -14.99
CA PRO A 41 -7.68 -11.78 -16.25
C PRO A 41 -9.19 -11.92 -16.07
N LYS A 42 -9.65 -12.51 -14.97
CA LYS A 42 -11.07 -12.80 -14.71
C LYS A 42 -11.71 -11.97 -13.59
N THR A 43 -10.93 -11.12 -12.91
CA THR A 43 -11.42 -10.36 -11.77
C THR A 43 -12.15 -9.10 -12.20
N THR A 44 -13.28 -8.80 -11.56
CA THR A 44 -14.10 -7.61 -11.77
C THR A 44 -13.94 -6.66 -10.58
N GLU A 45 -12.76 -6.05 -10.42
CA GLU A 45 -12.54 -4.97 -9.46
C GLU A 45 -12.54 -3.63 -10.17
N TYR A 46 -13.07 -2.61 -9.52
CA TYR A 46 -13.30 -1.29 -10.09
C TYR A 46 -12.50 -0.22 -9.37
N THR A 47 -12.16 0.86 -10.08
CA THR A 47 -11.42 1.99 -9.51
C THR A 47 -12.30 3.22 -9.28
N PHE A 48 -13.52 3.22 -9.80
CA PHE A 48 -14.45 4.34 -9.72
C PHE A 48 -15.88 3.87 -9.54
N PHE A 49 -16.60 4.56 -8.64
CA PHE A 49 -18.02 4.41 -8.45
C PHE A 49 -18.74 5.74 -8.73
N SER A 50 -19.79 5.72 -9.56
CA SER A 50 -20.61 6.88 -9.81
C SER A 50 -21.87 6.84 -8.97
N SER A 51 -21.94 7.63 -7.90
CA SER A 51 -23.13 7.75 -7.06
C SER A 51 -24.35 8.27 -7.83
N ALA A 52 -24.15 9.11 -8.86
CA ALA A 52 -25.20 9.69 -9.68
C ALA A 52 -25.77 8.71 -10.72
N HIS A 53 -24.99 7.78 -11.23
CA HIS A 53 -25.34 6.90 -12.35
C HIS A 53 -25.30 5.42 -12.02
N GLY A 54 -24.89 5.04 -10.81
CA GLY A 54 -24.91 3.68 -10.30
C GLY A 54 -23.86 2.67 -10.80
N PRO A 55 -23.26 2.76 -12.00
CA PRO A 55 -22.32 1.74 -12.43
C PRO A 55 -20.93 1.93 -11.86
N PHE A 56 -20.35 0.81 -11.39
CA PHE A 56 -18.94 0.71 -11.10
C PHE A 56 -18.12 0.60 -12.39
N SER A 57 -16.94 1.21 -12.43
CA SER A 57 -16.04 1.11 -13.57
C SER A 57 -14.57 1.17 -13.19
N ARG A 58 -13.74 0.43 -13.90
CA ARG A 58 -12.29 0.58 -13.84
C ARG A 58 -11.88 1.50 -14.99
N ARG A 59 -11.55 2.72 -14.66
CA ARG A 59 -11.13 3.77 -15.60
C ARG A 59 -9.64 4.00 -15.58
N ASP A 60 -8.99 3.65 -14.48
CA ASP A 60 -7.57 3.81 -14.29
C ASP A 60 -6.84 2.57 -14.76
N HIS A 61 -5.78 2.75 -15.52
CA HIS A 61 -4.98 1.69 -16.08
C HIS A 61 -3.50 2.00 -15.91
N ILE A 62 -2.73 1.01 -15.48
CA ILE A 62 -1.28 1.05 -15.50
C ILE A 62 -0.83 0.19 -16.68
N LEU A 63 -0.28 0.85 -17.69
CA LEU A 63 0.22 0.19 -18.88
C LEU A 63 1.70 -0.10 -18.74
N GLY A 64 2.13 -1.24 -19.23
CA GLY A 64 3.53 -1.65 -19.27
C GLY A 64 3.86 -2.37 -20.56
N HIS A 65 5.12 -2.32 -20.98
CA HIS A 65 5.58 -3.04 -22.14
C HIS A 65 5.65 -4.55 -21.85
N LYS A 66 5.22 -5.40 -22.78
CA LYS A 66 5.21 -6.87 -22.64
C LYS A 66 6.56 -7.42 -22.19
N SER A 67 7.66 -6.88 -22.72
CA SER A 67 9.04 -7.28 -22.33
C SER A 67 9.41 -6.95 -20.88
N SER A 68 8.66 -6.07 -20.22
CA SER A 68 8.91 -5.66 -18.83
C SER A 68 8.06 -6.42 -17.81
N LEU A 69 7.23 -7.37 -18.23
CA LEU A 69 6.30 -8.09 -17.37
C LEU A 69 6.99 -8.74 -16.16
N GLY A 70 8.16 -9.32 -16.34
CA GLY A 70 8.93 -9.94 -15.26
C GLY A 70 9.47 -8.97 -14.19
N LYS A 71 9.35 -7.65 -14.41
CA LYS A 71 9.73 -6.63 -13.41
C LYS A 71 8.59 -6.31 -12.45
N PHE A 72 7.35 -6.60 -12.82
CA PHE A 72 6.19 -6.32 -11.99
C PHE A 72 5.97 -7.46 -11.00
N LYS A 73 5.85 -7.13 -9.71
CA LYS A 73 5.69 -8.13 -8.64
C LYS A 73 4.24 -8.31 -8.23
N LYS A 74 3.54 -7.23 -8.04
CA LYS A 74 2.18 -7.21 -7.51
C LYS A 74 1.49 -5.94 -7.97
N ILE A 75 0.22 -6.04 -8.29
CA ILE A 75 -0.65 -4.90 -8.52
C ILE A 75 -1.93 -5.11 -7.70
N GLU A 76 -2.41 -4.06 -7.07
CA GLU A 76 -3.63 -4.10 -6.28
C GLU A 76 -4.41 -2.79 -6.36
N ILE A 77 -5.72 -2.88 -6.19
CA ILE A 77 -6.62 -1.74 -6.06
C ILE A 77 -6.89 -1.54 -4.57
N LEU A 78 -6.64 -0.32 -4.08
CA LEU A 78 -6.84 0.08 -2.69
C LEU A 78 -8.01 1.06 -2.64
N SER A 79 -9.06 0.69 -1.93
CA SER A 79 -10.21 1.55 -1.72
C SER A 79 -9.83 2.80 -0.92
N SER A 80 -10.48 3.93 -1.24
CA SER A 80 -10.28 5.20 -0.55
C SER A 80 -11.57 5.61 0.15
N ILE A 81 -11.47 6.00 1.42
CA ILE A 81 -12.57 6.58 2.17
C ILE A 81 -12.75 8.10 1.92
N PHE A 82 -11.80 8.72 1.23
CA PHE A 82 -11.78 10.16 0.98
C PHE A 82 -12.23 10.54 -0.43
N SER A 83 -12.49 9.54 -1.29
CA SER A 83 -12.79 9.75 -2.70
C SER A 83 -13.60 8.57 -3.26
N ASP A 84 -14.44 8.84 -4.24
CA ASP A 84 -15.11 7.86 -5.10
C ASP A 84 -14.16 7.11 -6.04
N ASN A 85 -12.88 7.49 -6.05
CA ASN A 85 -11.82 6.81 -6.78
C ASN A 85 -10.95 5.98 -5.84
N SER A 86 -10.74 4.71 -6.21
CA SER A 86 -9.76 3.82 -5.58
C SER A 86 -8.35 4.05 -6.17
N THR A 87 -7.33 3.81 -5.38
CA THR A 87 -5.93 3.96 -5.79
C THR A 87 -5.39 2.64 -6.33
N MET A 88 -4.63 2.67 -7.43
CA MET A 88 -3.89 1.51 -7.92
C MET A 88 -2.44 1.55 -7.41
N ARG A 89 -1.98 0.45 -6.80
CA ARG A 89 -0.60 0.28 -6.36
C ARG A 89 0.09 -0.81 -7.18
N LEU A 90 1.25 -0.46 -7.75
CA LEU A 90 2.10 -1.39 -8.48
C LEU A 90 3.45 -1.54 -7.77
N ASP A 91 3.80 -2.76 -7.40
CA ASP A 91 5.11 -3.11 -6.85
C ASP A 91 6.04 -3.57 -7.98
N ILE A 92 7.14 -2.86 -8.18
CA ILE A 92 8.10 -3.13 -9.25
C ILE A 92 9.41 -3.66 -8.65
N ASN A 93 9.95 -4.73 -9.25
CA ASN A 93 11.29 -5.22 -8.91
C ASN A 93 12.34 -4.33 -9.56
N TYR A 94 12.68 -3.24 -8.89
CA TYR A 94 13.76 -2.37 -9.33
C TYR A 94 15.09 -2.82 -8.71
N ARG A 95 15.97 -3.43 -9.52
CA ARG A 95 17.37 -3.64 -9.09
C ARG A 95 18.06 -2.29 -9.05
N LYS A 96 17.97 -1.57 -7.94
CA LYS A 96 18.90 -0.47 -7.67
C LYS A 96 20.31 -1.06 -7.75
N LYS A 97 21.18 -0.52 -8.64
CA LYS A 97 22.63 -0.60 -8.41
C LYS A 97 22.83 0.00 -7.03
N THR A 98 23.15 -0.85 -6.07
CA THR A 98 23.32 -0.45 -4.67
C THR A 98 24.47 0.54 -4.59
N VAL A 99 24.14 1.83 -4.62
CA VAL A 99 24.95 2.77 -3.86
C VAL A 99 24.90 2.22 -2.44
N LYS A 100 26.05 1.88 -1.87
CA LYS A 100 26.19 1.43 -0.48
C LYS A 100 25.64 2.57 0.40
N ASN A 101 24.32 2.56 0.61
CA ASN A 101 23.74 3.36 1.67
C ASN A 101 24.30 2.76 2.95
N THR A 102 25.22 3.45 3.58
CA THR A 102 25.57 3.18 4.97
C THR A 102 24.24 3.09 5.71
N ASN A 103 23.91 1.90 6.21
CA ASN A 103 22.71 1.67 7.02
C ASN A 103 22.84 2.45 8.35
N THR A 104 22.76 3.77 8.25
CA THR A 104 22.77 4.63 9.42
C THR A 104 21.37 4.60 10.00
N TRP A 105 21.20 3.87 11.11
CA TRP A 105 19.95 3.90 11.84
C TRP A 105 19.66 5.34 12.32
N ARG A 106 18.43 5.80 12.13
CA ARG A 106 17.95 7.10 12.62
C ARG A 106 16.75 6.88 13.52
N LEU A 107 16.78 7.54 14.68
CA LEU A 107 15.64 7.52 15.59
C LEU A 107 14.43 8.19 14.93
N ASN A 108 13.29 7.50 14.97
CA ASN A 108 12.03 8.12 14.62
C ASN A 108 11.54 9.00 15.78
N ASN A 109 11.65 10.31 15.63
CA ASN A 109 11.31 11.27 16.67
C ASN A 109 9.82 11.25 17.07
N THR A 110 8.92 10.70 16.23
CA THR A 110 7.51 10.57 16.59
C THR A 110 7.28 9.62 17.76
N LEU A 111 8.18 8.66 17.99
CA LEU A 111 8.14 7.76 19.14
C LEU A 111 8.27 8.53 20.46
N LEU A 112 9.02 9.62 20.48
CA LEU A 112 9.23 10.44 21.68
C LEU A 112 8.01 11.29 22.06
N LYS A 113 7.01 11.40 21.18
CA LYS A 113 5.74 12.08 21.47
C LYS A 113 4.79 11.21 22.28
N ASN A 114 5.00 9.90 22.31
CA ASN A 114 4.20 8.98 23.12
C ASN A 114 4.77 8.96 24.54
N GLN A 115 3.94 9.33 25.51
CA GLN A 115 4.32 9.44 26.91
C GLN A 115 4.73 8.10 27.51
N GLU A 116 4.00 7.00 27.20
CA GLU A 116 4.31 5.65 27.70
C GLU A 116 5.69 5.19 27.24
N ILE A 117 6.00 5.39 25.96
CA ILE A 117 7.31 5.06 25.38
C ILE A 117 8.41 5.88 26.06
N THR A 118 8.14 7.16 26.27
CA THR A 118 9.11 8.06 26.92
C THR A 118 9.39 7.65 28.36
N GLU A 119 8.37 7.23 29.11
CA GLU A 119 8.53 6.76 30.49
C GLU A 119 9.27 5.42 30.55
N GLU A 120 8.95 4.49 29.64
CA GLU A 120 9.67 3.22 29.52
C GLU A 120 11.16 3.42 29.22
N ILE A 121 11.50 4.33 28.31
CA ILE A 121 12.88 4.68 27.98
C ILE A 121 13.60 5.33 29.17
N LYS A 122 12.93 6.26 29.89
CA LYS A 122 13.48 6.89 31.09
C LYS A 122 13.77 5.85 32.17
N SER A 123 12.89 4.90 32.43
CA SER A 123 13.10 3.85 33.43
C SER A 123 14.30 2.98 33.08
N LYS A 124 14.42 2.57 31.81
CA LYS A 124 15.58 1.80 31.34
C LYS A 124 16.88 2.57 31.42
N SER A 125 16.87 3.87 31.12
CA SER A 125 18.03 4.73 31.22
C SER A 125 18.53 4.87 32.68
N LYS A 126 17.62 4.93 33.66
CA LYS A 126 17.98 4.92 35.08
C LYS A 126 18.66 3.63 35.50
N ASN A 127 18.10 2.47 35.05
CA ASN A 127 18.66 1.16 35.40
C ASN A 127 20.08 0.96 34.84
N ILE A 128 20.39 1.53 33.67
CA ILE A 128 21.74 1.47 33.11
C ILE A 128 22.73 2.23 33.97
N LYS A 129 22.34 3.38 34.52
CA LYS A 129 23.19 4.17 35.44
C LYS A 129 23.45 3.46 36.77
N THR A 130 22.44 2.75 37.31
CA THR A 130 22.57 2.08 38.61
C THR A 130 23.34 0.77 38.55
N ASN A 131 23.37 0.11 37.41
CA ASN A 131 24.06 -1.18 37.22
C ASN A 131 25.49 -1.04 36.66
N GLY A 132 25.99 0.17 36.49
CA GLY A 132 27.38 0.43 36.11
C GLY A 132 28.34 -0.01 37.23
N SER A 133 29.27 -0.94 36.94
CA SER A 133 30.34 -1.33 37.85
C SER A 133 31.26 -0.11 38.15
N GLU A 134 31.77 0.03 39.40
CA GLU A 134 32.66 1.10 39.79
C GLU A 134 33.91 1.26 38.90
N ASN A 135 34.28 0.21 38.17
CA ASN A 135 35.46 0.23 37.30
C ASN A 135 35.12 0.52 35.81
N THR A 136 33.86 0.86 35.48
CA THR A 136 33.47 1.12 34.08
C THR A 136 33.70 2.59 33.74
N THR A 137 34.43 2.84 32.63
CA THR A 137 34.64 4.22 32.16
C THR A 137 33.31 4.84 31.70
N THR A 138 33.13 6.14 31.88
CA THR A 138 31.95 6.90 31.45
C THR A 138 31.66 6.68 29.97
N GLN A 139 32.70 6.54 29.14
CA GLN A 139 32.56 6.30 27.71
C GLN A 139 31.94 4.93 27.42
N ASN A 140 32.44 3.88 28.08
CA ASN A 140 31.90 2.52 27.91
C ASN A 140 30.45 2.42 28.38
N LEU A 141 30.10 3.10 29.49
CA LEU A 141 28.73 3.18 29.97
C LEU A 141 27.81 3.88 28.95
N TRP A 142 28.31 4.95 28.35
CA TRP A 142 27.57 5.70 27.33
C TRP A 142 27.35 4.87 26.06
N ASP A 143 28.34 4.12 25.58
CA ASP A 143 28.24 3.29 24.42
C ASP A 143 27.28 2.09 24.64
N ALA A 144 27.36 1.47 25.83
CA ALA A 144 26.41 0.45 26.24
C ALA A 144 24.97 1.00 26.32
N ALA A 145 24.78 2.18 26.86
CA ALA A 145 23.49 2.84 26.95
C ALA A 145 22.90 3.10 25.54
N LYS A 146 23.72 3.60 24.62
CA LYS A 146 23.29 3.83 23.22
C LYS A 146 22.79 2.54 22.55
N GLU A 147 23.52 1.44 22.68
CA GLU A 147 23.15 0.19 22.03
C GLU A 147 21.86 -0.42 22.64
N VAL A 148 21.72 -0.38 23.97
CA VAL A 148 20.50 -0.85 24.65
C VAL A 148 19.29 -0.03 24.23
N LEU A 149 19.40 1.31 24.23
CA LEU A 149 18.32 2.21 23.85
C LEU A 149 17.98 2.06 22.35
N ARG A 150 18.98 1.94 21.50
CA ARG A 150 18.78 1.66 20.07
C ARG A 150 18.00 0.38 19.84
N GLY A 151 18.39 -0.72 20.49
CA GLY A 151 17.68 -2.00 20.42
C GLY A 151 16.22 -1.86 20.84
N LYS A 152 15.96 -1.12 21.91
CA LYS A 152 14.61 -0.87 22.42
C LYS A 152 13.76 -0.05 21.43
N PHE A 153 14.29 1.03 20.90
CA PHE A 153 13.60 1.84 19.89
C PHE A 153 13.26 1.04 18.62
N ILE A 154 14.18 0.18 18.16
CA ILE A 154 13.95 -0.70 17.02
C ILE A 154 12.79 -1.67 17.31
N ALA A 155 12.75 -2.29 18.50
CA ALA A 155 11.70 -3.21 18.90
C ALA A 155 10.33 -2.51 18.96
N ILE A 156 10.25 -1.35 19.60
CA ILE A 156 9.02 -0.54 19.68
C ILE A 156 8.54 -0.13 18.29
N GLN A 157 9.43 0.38 17.43
CA GLN A 157 9.10 0.75 16.06
C GLN A 157 8.53 -0.44 15.27
N SER A 158 9.16 -1.61 15.39
CA SER A 158 8.71 -2.83 14.73
C SER A 158 7.32 -3.28 15.20
N TYR A 159 7.07 -3.17 16.51
CA TYR A 159 5.78 -3.51 17.08
C TYR A 159 4.67 -2.56 16.59
N LEU A 160 4.90 -1.26 16.64
CA LEU A 160 3.94 -0.26 16.14
C LEU A 160 3.65 -0.43 14.65
N ASN A 161 4.67 -0.63 13.83
CA ASN A 161 4.48 -0.86 12.41
C ASN A 161 3.62 -2.11 12.12
N LYS A 162 3.78 -3.18 12.93
CA LYS A 162 2.93 -4.37 12.81
C LYS A 162 1.49 -4.08 13.18
N GLN A 163 1.25 -3.33 14.25
CA GLN A 163 -0.10 -2.94 14.66
C GLN A 163 -0.78 -2.07 13.61
N GLU A 164 -0.10 -1.03 13.13
CA GLU A 164 -0.63 -0.15 12.08
C GLU A 164 -0.96 -0.94 10.80
N THR A 165 -0.05 -1.82 10.36
CA THR A 165 -0.29 -2.66 9.19
C THR A 165 -1.51 -3.57 9.37
N SER A 166 -1.68 -4.16 10.56
CA SER A 166 -2.83 -5.00 10.86
C SER A 166 -4.14 -4.20 10.85
N GLN A 167 -4.14 -3.02 11.47
CA GLN A 167 -5.31 -2.13 11.46
C GLN A 167 -5.69 -1.69 10.05
N ILE A 168 -4.72 -1.27 9.24
CA ILE A 168 -4.94 -0.87 7.85
C ILE A 168 -5.52 -2.04 7.04
N ASN A 169 -4.98 -3.26 7.21
CA ASN A 169 -5.48 -4.44 6.51
C ASN A 169 -6.93 -4.76 6.91
N ASN A 170 -7.27 -4.69 8.20
CA ASN A 170 -8.62 -4.93 8.68
C ASN A 170 -9.61 -3.89 8.14
N LEU A 171 -9.23 -2.61 8.15
CA LEU A 171 -10.06 -1.54 7.60
C LEU A 171 -10.27 -1.72 6.08
N ASN A 172 -9.23 -2.08 5.34
CA ASN A 172 -9.34 -2.35 3.91
C ASN A 172 -10.25 -3.54 3.60
N LEU A 173 -10.21 -4.60 4.42
CA LEU A 173 -11.13 -5.73 4.27
C LEU A 173 -12.59 -5.30 4.51
N HIS A 174 -12.81 -4.48 5.53
CA HIS A 174 -14.15 -3.98 5.85
C HIS A 174 -14.71 -3.07 4.74
N ILE A 175 -13.88 -2.17 4.21
CA ILE A 175 -14.26 -1.32 3.07
C ILE A 175 -14.64 -2.18 1.86
N LYS A 176 -13.81 -3.17 1.49
CA LYS A 176 -14.12 -4.08 0.37
C LYS A 176 -15.42 -4.88 0.58
N GLN A 177 -15.75 -5.20 1.82
CA GLN A 177 -16.99 -5.88 2.12
C GLN A 177 -18.19 -4.96 1.90
N LEU A 178 -18.13 -3.72 2.39
CA LEU A 178 -19.17 -2.71 2.20
C LEU A 178 -19.37 -2.39 0.70
N GLU A 179 -18.30 -2.24 -0.06
CA GLU A 179 -18.37 -2.04 -1.52
C GLU A 179 -19.13 -3.18 -2.23
N LYS A 180 -18.87 -4.44 -1.83
CA LYS A 180 -19.59 -5.60 -2.39
C LYS A 180 -21.08 -5.60 -2.01
N GLU A 181 -21.41 -5.22 -0.81
CA GLU A 181 -22.81 -5.11 -0.36
C GLU A 181 -23.54 -4.03 -1.14
N GLU A 182 -22.93 -2.87 -1.34
CA GLU A 182 -23.49 -1.81 -2.18
C GLU A 182 -23.67 -2.25 -3.63
N GLU A 183 -22.71 -2.94 -4.21
CA GLU A 183 -22.79 -3.47 -5.57
C GLU A 183 -23.98 -4.44 -5.71
N GLN A 184 -24.14 -5.34 -4.75
CA GLN A 184 -25.26 -6.30 -4.73
C GLN A 184 -26.62 -5.61 -4.59
N GLN A 185 -26.72 -4.58 -3.75
CA GLN A 185 -27.96 -3.80 -3.56
C GLN A 185 -28.35 -3.06 -4.84
N GLN A 186 -27.37 -2.50 -5.54
CA GLN A 186 -27.62 -1.80 -6.80
C GLN A 186 -28.05 -2.75 -7.92
N GLN A 187 -27.44 -3.92 -8.01
CA GLN A 187 -27.83 -4.95 -8.99
C GLN A 187 -29.30 -5.39 -8.76
N LYS A 188 -29.74 -5.52 -7.51
CA LYS A 188 -31.14 -5.83 -7.18
C LYS A 188 -32.11 -4.71 -7.58
N LYS A 189 -31.72 -3.45 -7.39
CA LYS A 189 -32.54 -2.28 -7.78
C LYS A 189 -32.67 -2.12 -9.30
N THR A 190 -31.68 -2.59 -10.06
CA THR A 190 -31.69 -2.49 -11.53
C THR A 190 -32.47 -3.64 -12.20
N GLN A 191 -32.78 -4.71 -11.45
CA GLN A 191 -33.54 -5.87 -11.91
C GLN A 191 -35.03 -5.80 -11.52
N SER A 192 -35.40 -4.88 -10.68
CA SER A 192 -36.79 -4.57 -10.32
C SER A 192 -37.34 -3.41 -11.13
#